data_451124a8b5bab2924b23d35fbc50ab8c
#
_entry.id   451124a8b5bab2924b23d35fbc50ab8c
#
_cell.length_a   1.000
_cell.length_b   1.000
_cell.length_c   1.000
_cell.angle_alpha   90.00
_cell.angle_beta   90.00
_cell.angle_gamma   90.00
#
_symmetry.space_group_name_H-M   'P 1'
#
loop_
_entity.id
_entity.type
_entity.pdbx_description
1 polymer ?
#
loop_
_entity_poly.entity_id
_entity_poly.type
_entity_poly.pdbx_seq_one_letter_code
_entity_poly.pdbx_strand_id
1 'polypeptide(L)'
;MKTFNKIRDWADARGIYEKGNVKTQYIKLQEEAGELAKAILNNDKAEIIDGIGDIVVVLTNLAHLSGTDIETCIDSAYNEISNRKGKMINGTFVKTNNLSEAEITLLMDDNE
;
A
#
# COMPACT_ATOMS: atom_id res chain seq x y z
N MET A 1 -14.45 0.18 -8.23
CA MET A 1 -14.40 1.65 -8.38
C MET A 1 -14.09 2.00 -9.83
N LYS A 2 -14.77 2.99 -10.36
CA LYS A 2 -14.61 3.40 -11.77
C LYS A 2 -13.17 3.72 -12.15
N THR A 3 -12.43 4.36 -11.25
CA THR A 3 -11.04 4.77 -11.51
C THR A 3 -10.13 3.55 -11.68
N PHE A 4 -10.33 2.50 -10.91
CA PHE A 4 -9.55 1.27 -11.08
C PHE A 4 -9.82 0.62 -12.44
N ASN A 5 -11.07 0.65 -12.91
CA ASN A 5 -11.39 0.16 -14.25
C ASN A 5 -10.69 0.99 -15.33
N LYS A 6 -10.65 2.30 -15.17
CA LYS A 6 -9.94 3.20 -16.09
C LYS A 6 -8.43 2.90 -16.13
N ILE A 7 -7.84 2.61 -14.98
CA ILE A 7 -6.42 2.24 -14.90
C ILE A 7 -6.18 0.93 -15.64
N ARG A 8 -7.03 -0.08 -15.43
CA ARG A 8 -6.92 -1.36 -16.11
C ARG A 8 -7.07 -1.24 -17.63
N ASP A 9 -8.03 -0.44 -18.08
CA ASP A 9 -8.24 -0.19 -19.51
C ASP A 9 -7.03 0.51 -20.12
N TRP A 10 -6.49 1.50 -19.42
CA TRP A 10 -5.30 2.22 -19.83
C TRP A 10 -4.10 1.28 -19.96
N ALA A 11 -3.88 0.44 -18.96
CA ALA A 11 -2.76 -0.51 -18.95
C ALA A 11 -2.88 -1.56 -20.06
N ASP A 12 -4.09 -2.09 -20.25
CA ASP A 12 -4.36 -3.08 -21.29
C ASP A 12 -4.13 -2.51 -22.68
N ALA A 13 -4.62 -1.30 -22.92
CA ALA A 13 -4.42 -0.62 -24.22
C ALA A 13 -2.94 -0.38 -24.56
N ARG A 14 -2.09 -0.27 -23.55
CA ARG A 14 -0.64 -0.06 -23.73
C ARG A 14 0.17 -1.36 -23.75
N GLY A 15 -0.48 -2.49 -23.65
CA GLY A 15 0.19 -3.79 -23.71
C GLY A 15 0.87 -4.19 -22.40
N ILE A 16 0.60 -3.52 -21.29
CA ILE A 16 1.22 -3.82 -19.99
C ILE A 16 0.84 -5.23 -19.54
N TYR A 17 -0.40 -5.63 -19.75
CA TYR A 17 -0.86 -6.96 -19.33
C TYR A 17 -0.39 -8.07 -20.28
N GLU A 18 -0.25 -7.77 -21.57
CA GLU A 18 0.23 -8.74 -22.56
C GLU A 18 1.74 -8.96 -22.45
N LYS A 19 2.52 -7.89 -22.28
CA LYS A 19 3.98 -7.92 -22.36
C LYS A 19 4.69 -7.72 -21.02
N GLY A 20 4.00 -7.19 -20.01
CA GLY A 20 4.56 -7.02 -18.69
C GLY A 20 4.47 -8.29 -17.85
N ASN A 21 5.05 -8.24 -16.65
CA ASN A 21 4.99 -9.35 -15.70
C ASN A 21 5.07 -8.83 -14.26
N VAL A 22 4.83 -9.73 -13.31
CA VAL A 22 4.82 -9.39 -11.88
C VAL A 22 6.15 -8.79 -11.43
N LYS A 23 7.27 -9.35 -11.86
CA LYS A 23 8.60 -8.89 -11.43
C LYS A 23 8.90 -7.48 -11.88
N THR A 24 8.59 -7.14 -13.14
CA THR A 24 8.82 -5.78 -13.65
C THR A 24 7.90 -4.77 -12.99
N GLN A 25 6.67 -5.13 -12.65
CA GLN A 25 5.77 -4.27 -11.89
C GLN A 25 6.26 -4.07 -10.45
N TYR A 26 6.83 -5.10 -9.84
CA TYR A 26 7.41 -4.96 -8.50
C TYR A 26 8.60 -3.99 -8.49
N ILE A 27 9.47 -4.08 -9.49
CA ILE A 27 10.58 -3.13 -9.67
C ILE A 27 10.04 -1.71 -9.82
N LYS A 28 8.99 -1.54 -10.62
CA LYS A 28 8.34 -0.24 -10.80
C LYS A 28 7.77 0.30 -9.49
N LEU A 29 7.20 -0.56 -8.66
CA LEU A 29 6.72 -0.19 -7.33
C LEU A 29 7.84 0.38 -6.48
N GLN A 30 9.02 -0.23 -6.49
CA GLN A 30 10.17 0.25 -5.72
C GLN A 30 10.66 1.62 -6.21
N GLU A 31 10.66 1.84 -7.51
CA GLU A 31 11.00 3.14 -8.09
C GLU A 31 10.03 4.23 -7.62
N GLU A 32 8.74 3.97 -7.71
CA GLU A 32 7.70 4.92 -7.30
C GLU A 32 7.74 5.18 -5.79
N ALA A 33 8.02 4.15 -4.99
CA ALA A 33 8.18 4.31 -3.54
C ALA A 33 9.37 5.21 -3.20
N GLY A 34 10.48 5.09 -3.93
CA GLY A 34 11.64 5.96 -3.76
C GLY A 34 11.33 7.41 -4.12
N GLU A 35 10.60 7.64 -5.19
CA GLU A 35 10.17 8.99 -5.59
C GLU A 35 9.23 9.61 -4.56
N LEU A 36 8.31 8.83 -4.01
CA LEU A 36 7.43 9.28 -2.93
C LEU A 36 8.23 9.66 -1.69
N ALA A 37 9.22 8.87 -1.31
CA ALA A 37 10.09 9.18 -0.18
C ALA A 37 10.78 10.53 -0.37
N LYS A 38 11.28 10.79 -1.56
CA LYS A 38 11.93 12.06 -1.91
C LYS A 38 10.96 13.25 -1.82
N ALA A 39 9.74 13.06 -2.33
CA ALA A 39 8.69 14.07 -2.25
C ALA A 39 8.34 14.42 -0.80
N ILE A 40 8.26 13.41 0.07
CA ILE A 40 7.98 13.59 1.50
C ILE A 40 9.12 14.38 2.16
N LEU A 41 10.37 14.00 1.91
CA LEU A 41 11.53 14.68 2.47
C LEU A 41 11.63 16.15 2.02
N ASN A 42 11.15 16.44 0.82
CA ASN A 42 11.16 17.82 0.28
C ASN A 42 9.88 18.60 0.62
N ASN A 43 8.96 18.01 1.37
CA ASN A 43 7.66 18.63 1.70
C ASN A 43 6.90 19.11 0.45
N ASP A 44 7.02 18.39 -0.65
CA ASP A 44 6.37 18.71 -1.92
C ASP A 44 5.02 18.02 -2.01
N LYS A 45 3.97 18.74 -1.63
CA LYS A 45 2.62 18.18 -1.56
C LYS A 45 2.10 17.68 -2.92
N ALA A 46 2.38 18.41 -3.99
CA ALA A 46 1.95 18.02 -5.33
C ALA A 46 2.60 16.69 -5.74
N GLU A 47 3.89 16.55 -5.50
CA GLU A 47 4.62 15.30 -5.79
C GLU A 47 4.23 14.16 -4.86
N ILE A 48 3.83 14.44 -3.62
CA ILE A 48 3.29 13.44 -2.71
C ILE A 48 1.97 12.86 -3.25
N ILE A 49 1.09 13.73 -3.72
CA ILE A 49 -0.20 13.32 -4.31
C ILE A 49 0.05 12.43 -5.54
N ASP A 50 0.91 12.89 -6.44
CA ASP A 50 1.26 12.12 -7.63
C ASP A 50 1.90 10.78 -7.28
N GLY A 51 2.83 10.78 -6.34
CA GLY A 51 3.54 9.58 -5.91
C GLY A 51 2.62 8.52 -5.30
N ILE A 52 1.68 8.92 -4.47
CA ILE A 52 0.69 8.00 -3.91
C ILE A 52 -0.16 7.39 -5.03
N GLY A 53 -0.65 8.23 -5.94
CA GLY A 53 -1.44 7.77 -7.08
C GLY A 53 -0.67 6.81 -7.98
N ASP A 54 0.59 7.12 -8.30
CA ASP A 54 1.45 6.26 -9.12
C ASP A 54 1.66 4.89 -8.48
N ILE A 55 1.82 4.83 -7.17
CA ILE A 55 1.95 3.56 -6.44
C ILE A 55 0.65 2.74 -6.58
N VAL A 56 -0.50 3.38 -6.44
CA VAL A 56 -1.79 2.69 -6.58
C VAL A 56 -1.98 2.17 -8.00
N VAL A 57 -1.57 2.92 -9.03
CA VAL A 57 -1.59 2.46 -10.42
C VAL A 57 -0.76 1.19 -10.58
N VAL A 58 0.48 1.20 -10.08
CA VAL A 58 1.36 0.03 -10.16
C VAL A 58 0.77 -1.17 -9.41
N LEU A 59 0.23 -0.94 -8.22
CA LEU A 59 -0.42 -2.02 -7.43
C LEU A 59 -1.64 -2.60 -8.14
N THR A 60 -2.41 -1.77 -8.82
CA THR A 60 -3.56 -2.22 -9.62
C THR A 60 -3.10 -3.18 -10.72
N ASN A 61 -2.03 -2.81 -11.43
CA ASN A 61 -1.46 -3.63 -12.49
C ASN A 61 -0.81 -4.91 -11.95
N LEU A 62 -0.13 -4.80 -10.81
CA LEU A 62 0.48 -5.95 -10.15
C LEU A 62 -0.58 -6.98 -9.73
N ALA A 63 -1.69 -6.52 -9.16
CA ALA A 63 -2.79 -7.39 -8.78
C ALA A 63 -3.37 -8.12 -9.99
N HIS A 64 -3.61 -7.40 -11.08
CA HIS A 64 -4.12 -7.99 -12.33
C HIS A 64 -3.18 -9.06 -12.88
N LEU A 65 -1.89 -8.76 -12.96
CA LEU A 65 -0.88 -9.70 -13.46
C LEU A 65 -0.68 -10.91 -12.54
N SER A 66 -1.05 -10.76 -11.28
CA SER A 66 -1.00 -11.86 -10.29
C SER A 66 -2.24 -12.76 -10.31
N GLY A 67 -3.20 -12.49 -11.21
CA GLY A 67 -4.41 -13.29 -11.33
C GLY A 67 -5.52 -12.91 -10.37
N THR A 68 -5.47 -11.70 -9.82
CA THR A 68 -6.50 -11.15 -8.94
C THR A 68 -6.86 -9.73 -9.37
N ASP A 69 -7.42 -8.94 -8.49
CA ASP A 69 -7.72 -7.53 -8.75
C ASP A 69 -7.49 -6.73 -7.47
N ILE A 70 -7.28 -5.44 -7.65
CA ILE A 70 -6.94 -4.53 -6.55
C ILE A 70 -8.08 -4.44 -5.53
N GLU A 71 -9.32 -4.52 -5.96
CA GLU A 71 -10.47 -4.45 -5.07
C GLU A 71 -10.50 -5.64 -4.10
N THR A 72 -10.25 -6.85 -4.61
CA THR A 72 -10.15 -8.05 -3.78
C THR A 72 -9.01 -7.94 -2.76
N CYS A 73 -7.87 -7.42 -3.19
CA CYS A 73 -6.72 -7.21 -2.31
C CYS A 73 -7.05 -6.23 -1.18
N ILE A 74 -7.67 -5.10 -1.51
CA ILE A 74 -8.05 -4.07 -0.53
C ILE A 74 -9.09 -4.62 0.46
N ASP A 75 -10.11 -5.30 -0.05
CA ASP A 75 -11.17 -5.88 0.78
C ASP A 75 -10.60 -6.92 1.75
N SER A 76 -9.71 -7.77 1.27
CA SER A 76 -9.03 -8.77 2.09
C SER A 76 -8.23 -8.11 3.22
N ALA A 77 -7.46 -7.08 2.88
CA ALA A 77 -6.68 -6.33 3.87
C ALA A 77 -7.59 -5.64 4.89
N TYR A 78 -8.68 -5.03 4.45
CA TYR A 78 -9.62 -4.37 5.35
C TYR A 78 -10.28 -5.36 6.29
N ASN A 79 -10.72 -6.52 5.80
CA ASN A 79 -11.32 -7.55 6.63
C ASN A 79 -10.36 -8.01 7.74
N GLU A 80 -9.07 -8.08 7.43
CA GLU A 80 -8.06 -8.44 8.43
C GLU A 80 -7.85 -7.33 9.45
N ILE A 81 -7.63 -6.08 9.01
CA ILE A 81 -7.34 -4.97 9.92
C ILE A 81 -8.54 -4.56 10.76
N SER A 82 -9.78 -4.75 10.27
CA SER A 82 -10.99 -4.37 10.99
C SER A 82 -11.16 -5.12 12.30
N ASN A 83 -10.57 -6.31 12.42
CA ASN A 83 -10.61 -7.14 13.62
C ASN A 83 -9.34 -7.01 14.47
N ARG A 84 -8.40 -6.18 14.05
CA ARG A 84 -7.11 -6.03 14.71
C ARG A 84 -7.23 -5.10 15.89
N LYS A 85 -6.74 -5.55 17.06
CA LYS A 85 -6.62 -4.72 18.26
C LYS A 85 -5.19 -4.22 18.37
N GLY A 86 -5.03 -2.99 18.84
CA GLY A 86 -3.70 -2.41 18.97
C GLY A 86 -3.71 -1.02 19.56
N LYS A 87 -2.54 -0.44 19.64
CA LYS A 87 -2.28 0.90 20.17
C LYS A 87 -1.31 1.63 19.29
N MET A 88 -1.43 2.96 19.25
CA MET A 88 -0.44 3.82 18.60
C MET A 88 0.77 3.97 19.50
N ILE A 89 1.95 3.62 19.00
CA ILE A 89 3.22 3.71 19.72
C ILE A 89 4.26 4.32 18.78
N ASN A 90 4.82 5.46 19.12
CA ASN A 90 5.80 6.18 18.30
C ASN A 90 5.36 6.37 16.85
N GLY A 91 4.11 6.78 16.64
CA GLY A 91 3.57 7.03 15.30
C GLY A 91 3.21 5.78 14.51
N THR A 92 3.29 4.60 15.12
CA THR A 92 2.99 3.33 14.46
C THR A 92 1.92 2.55 15.24
N PHE A 93 0.99 1.95 14.52
CA PHE A 93 0.00 1.06 15.12
C PHE A 93 0.64 -0.30 15.41
N VAL A 94 0.69 -0.68 16.68
CA VAL A 94 1.26 -1.95 17.15
C VAL A 94 0.13 -2.90 17.53
N LYS A 95 0.12 -4.08 16.93
CA LYS A 95 -0.89 -5.12 17.20
C LYS A 95 -0.75 -5.66 18.61
N THR A 96 -1.87 -5.75 19.34
CA THR A 96 -1.90 -6.23 20.72
C THR A 96 -2.81 -7.44 20.90
N ASN A 97 -3.35 -8.03 19.85
CA ASN A 97 -4.30 -9.14 19.90
C ASN A 97 -3.81 -10.33 20.73
N ASN A 98 -2.50 -10.59 20.69
CA ASN A 98 -1.86 -11.71 21.36
C ASN A 98 -1.01 -11.28 22.57
N LEU A 99 -1.13 -10.02 22.98
CA LEU A 99 -0.36 -9.48 24.11
C LEU A 99 -1.20 -9.45 25.38
N SER A 100 -0.57 -9.70 26.52
CA SER A 100 -1.17 -9.48 27.84
C SER A 100 -1.24 -7.99 28.14
N GLU A 101 -2.07 -7.60 29.14
CA GLU A 101 -2.14 -6.21 29.59
C GLU A 101 -0.77 -5.70 30.07
N ALA A 102 0.00 -6.56 30.73
CA ALA A 102 1.34 -6.20 31.19
C ALA A 102 2.27 -5.91 30.02
N GLU A 103 2.24 -6.71 28.96
CA GLU A 103 3.05 -6.50 27.75
C GLU A 103 2.64 -5.22 27.05
N ILE A 104 1.35 -4.91 26.95
CA ILE A 104 0.84 -3.67 26.36
C ILE A 104 1.30 -2.48 27.17
N THR A 105 1.23 -2.54 28.48
CA THR A 105 1.67 -1.47 29.39
C THR A 105 3.16 -1.22 29.21
N LEU A 106 3.97 -2.28 29.12
CA LEU A 106 5.41 -2.17 28.92
C LEU A 106 5.75 -1.48 27.59
N LEU A 107 5.05 -1.80 26.51
CA LEU A 107 5.22 -1.14 25.21
C LEU A 107 4.86 0.34 25.27
N MET A 108 3.84 0.70 26.01
CA MET A 108 3.43 2.10 26.19
C MET A 108 4.43 2.89 27.01
N ASP A 109 4.99 2.30 28.07
CA ASP A 109 5.98 2.95 28.92
C ASP A 109 7.28 3.27 28.17
N ASP A 110 7.67 2.43 27.21
CA ASP A 110 8.86 2.66 26.37
C ASP A 110 8.74 3.85 25.43
N ASN A 111 7.58 4.50 25.36
CA ASN A 111 7.29 5.60 24.46
C ASN A 111 7.18 6.94 25.17
N GLU A 112 7.44 6.99 26.43
CA GLU A 112 7.53 8.24 27.19
C GLU A 112 8.94 8.90 27.05
#